data_f91e81e956851809d86006dc283ffea7
#
_entry.id   f91e81e956851809d86006dc283ffea7
#
_cell.length_a   1.000
_cell.length_b   1.000
_cell.length_c   1.000
_cell.angle_alpha   90.00
_cell.angle_beta   90.00
_cell.angle_gamma   90.00
#
_symmetry.space_group_name_H-M   'P 1'
#
loop_
_entity.id
_entity.type
_entity.pdbx_description
1 polymer ?
#
loop_
_entity_poly.entity_id
_entity_poly.type
_entity_poly.pdbx_seq_one_letter_code
_entity_poly.pdbx_strand_id
1 'polypeptide(L)'
;YLLHPPEGCDDLTEKMHVIKGVRFVGFGGCQSMSPKPFHYTEGEVVKQVAGRMPEIARHGGFDVLVTHAPAAGLGDGTDAFHRGFIAYRLLLDQFRPAFHFHGHQHTTYGGAKTRIKYDNTVIINAYGYQIVDITVPERKPGRTSYIKMRYEWRVRNGRK
;
A
#
# COMPACT_ATOMS: atom_id res chain seq x y z
N TYR A 1 -8.08 -2.34 -18.49
CA TYR A 1 -7.92 -3.11 -17.24
C TYR A 1 -8.23 -2.26 -15.98
N LEU A 2 -7.81 -0.98 -15.93
CA LEU A 2 -8.01 -0.15 -14.73
C LEU A 2 -9.44 0.39 -14.58
N LEU A 3 -10.20 0.49 -15.68
CA LEU A 3 -11.61 0.93 -15.66
C LEU A 3 -12.59 -0.25 -15.47
N HIS A 4 -12.16 -1.45 -15.80
CA HIS A 4 -12.95 -2.67 -15.70
C HIS A 4 -12.07 -3.79 -15.14
N PRO A 5 -12.08 -4.02 -13.83
CA PRO A 5 -11.29 -5.10 -13.24
C PRO A 5 -11.73 -6.45 -13.83
N PRO A 6 -10.81 -7.43 -13.97
CA PRO A 6 -11.16 -8.78 -14.39
C PRO A 6 -12.22 -9.40 -13.45
N GLU A 7 -12.98 -10.35 -13.96
CA GLU A 7 -13.95 -11.10 -13.16
C GLU A 7 -13.29 -11.73 -11.93
N GLY A 8 -13.91 -11.55 -10.77
CA GLY A 8 -13.38 -12.02 -9.49
C GLY A 8 -12.33 -11.11 -8.85
N CYS A 9 -12.03 -9.94 -9.45
CA CYS A 9 -11.15 -8.92 -8.90
C CYS A 9 -11.93 -7.68 -8.51
N ASP A 10 -11.59 -7.10 -7.35
CA ASP A 10 -12.12 -5.80 -6.92
C ASP A 10 -11.09 -4.70 -7.19
N ASP A 11 -11.55 -3.58 -7.75
CA ASP A 11 -10.73 -2.37 -7.86
C ASP A 11 -10.58 -1.73 -6.49
N LEU A 12 -9.34 -1.55 -6.05
CA LEU A 12 -8.99 -0.93 -4.78
C LEU A 12 -8.57 0.54 -4.91
N THR A 13 -8.55 1.10 -6.12
CA THR A 13 -8.09 2.48 -6.37
C THR A 13 -8.98 3.48 -5.64
N GLU A 14 -8.41 4.26 -4.74
CA GLU A 14 -9.12 5.21 -3.85
C GLU A 14 -10.29 4.57 -3.09
N LYS A 15 -10.11 3.32 -2.65
CA LYS A 15 -11.14 2.57 -1.93
C LYS A 15 -10.57 1.90 -0.69
N MET A 16 -11.47 1.51 0.18
CA MET A 16 -11.20 0.66 1.32
C MET A 16 -12.05 -0.60 1.23
N HIS A 17 -11.43 -1.77 1.38
CA HIS A 17 -12.11 -3.06 1.43
C HIS A 17 -11.75 -3.81 2.72
N VAL A 18 -12.71 -4.53 3.26
CA VAL A 18 -12.48 -5.43 4.39
C VAL A 18 -12.69 -6.86 3.91
N ILE A 19 -11.61 -7.62 3.81
CA ILE A 19 -11.62 -9.00 3.30
C ILE A 19 -11.18 -9.94 4.42
N LYS A 20 -12.05 -10.83 4.85
CA LYS A 20 -11.79 -11.76 5.96
C LYS A 20 -11.24 -11.07 7.21
N GLY A 21 -11.75 -9.87 7.51
CA GLY A 21 -11.34 -9.08 8.67
C GLY A 21 -10.06 -8.24 8.47
N VAL A 22 -9.34 -8.36 7.37
CA VAL A 22 -8.21 -7.50 6.99
C VAL A 22 -8.73 -6.25 6.26
N ARG A 23 -8.28 -5.09 6.68
CA ARG A 23 -8.65 -3.79 6.11
C ARG A 23 -7.60 -3.35 5.10
N PHE A 24 -7.97 -3.27 3.84
CA PHE A 24 -7.14 -2.82 2.75
C PHE A 24 -7.51 -1.40 2.35
N VAL A 25 -6.51 -0.58 2.11
CA VAL A 25 -6.67 0.76 1.49
C VAL A 25 -5.74 0.82 0.29
N GLY A 26 -6.23 1.34 -0.84
CA GLY A 26 -5.44 1.39 -2.06
C GLY A 26 -5.49 2.72 -2.79
N PHE A 27 -4.38 3.01 -3.49
CA PHE A 27 -4.24 4.16 -4.37
C PHE A 27 -3.45 3.75 -5.62
N GLY A 28 -3.90 4.26 -6.78
CA GLY A 28 -3.23 4.01 -8.06
C GLY A 28 -2.24 5.11 -8.43
N GLY A 29 -1.60 4.93 -9.60
CA GLY A 29 -0.82 5.96 -10.28
C GLY A 29 0.60 6.17 -9.76
N CYS A 30 1.33 7.02 -10.49
CA CYS A 30 2.71 7.38 -10.18
C CYS A 30 2.90 8.91 -10.23
N GLN A 31 3.99 9.39 -9.64
CA GLN A 31 4.31 10.81 -9.63
C GLN A 31 4.73 11.28 -11.02
N SER A 32 4.10 12.34 -11.52
CA SER A 32 4.48 12.96 -12.78
C SER A 32 3.90 14.36 -12.90
N MET A 33 4.59 15.21 -13.65
CA MET A 33 4.08 16.53 -14.06
C MET A 33 3.33 16.46 -15.41
N SER A 34 3.26 15.30 -16.04
CA SER A 34 2.58 15.10 -17.33
C SER A 34 1.09 14.83 -17.11
N PRO A 35 0.19 15.51 -17.83
CA PRO A 35 -1.26 15.32 -17.70
C PRO A 35 -1.74 14.04 -18.41
N LYS A 36 -1.21 12.89 -18.03
CA LYS A 36 -1.62 11.57 -18.54
C LYS A 36 -2.48 10.86 -17.50
N PRO A 37 -3.35 9.92 -17.90
CA PRO A 37 -4.10 9.08 -16.97
C PRO A 37 -3.16 8.41 -15.96
N PHE A 38 -3.55 8.37 -14.69
CA PHE A 38 -2.81 7.77 -13.59
C PHE A 38 -1.44 8.41 -13.29
N HIS A 39 -1.19 9.60 -13.82
CA HIS A 39 -0.07 10.44 -13.45
C HIS A 39 -0.58 11.54 -12.52
N TYR A 40 -0.03 11.63 -11.33
CA TYR A 40 -0.48 12.54 -10.30
C TYR A 40 0.65 13.39 -9.74
N THR A 41 0.32 14.61 -9.41
CA THR A 41 1.14 15.45 -8.54
C THR A 41 0.98 15.02 -7.08
N GLU A 42 1.92 15.38 -6.23
CA GLU A 42 1.80 15.16 -4.78
C GLU A 42 0.49 15.77 -4.22
N GLY A 43 0.12 16.98 -4.66
CA GLY A 43 -1.09 17.67 -4.19
C GLY A 43 -2.39 16.94 -4.57
N GLU A 44 -2.43 16.26 -5.71
CA GLU A 44 -3.58 15.44 -6.11
C GLU A 44 -3.69 14.20 -5.23
N VAL A 45 -2.57 13.52 -4.96
CA VAL A 45 -2.58 12.34 -4.07
C VAL A 45 -2.92 12.74 -2.63
N VAL A 46 -2.46 13.89 -2.15
CA VAL A 46 -2.90 14.43 -0.84
C VAL A 46 -4.41 14.59 -0.78
N LYS A 47 -5.06 15.08 -1.85
CA LYS A 47 -6.53 15.21 -1.92
C LYS A 47 -7.22 13.84 -1.93
N GLN A 48 -6.69 12.86 -2.70
CA GLN A 48 -7.21 11.49 -2.73
C GLN A 48 -7.15 10.86 -1.32
N VAL A 49 -6.00 10.96 -0.66
CA VAL A 49 -5.79 10.47 0.70
C VAL A 49 -6.75 11.16 1.68
N ALA A 50 -6.84 12.49 1.65
CA ALA A 50 -7.73 13.26 2.50
C ALA A 50 -9.21 12.85 2.30
N GLY A 51 -9.63 12.57 1.07
CA GLY A 51 -10.98 12.08 0.76
C GLY A 51 -11.30 10.71 1.39
N ARG A 52 -10.30 9.89 1.68
CA ARG A 52 -10.49 8.57 2.33
C ARG A 52 -10.35 8.61 3.85
N MET A 53 -9.79 9.67 4.41
CA MET A 53 -9.56 9.78 5.87
C MET A 53 -10.82 9.53 6.73
N PRO A 54 -12.03 10.05 6.38
CA PRO A 54 -13.22 9.78 7.18
C PRO A 54 -13.59 8.29 7.23
N GLU A 55 -13.42 7.57 6.12
CA GLU A 55 -13.70 6.14 6.05
C GLU A 55 -12.65 5.35 6.84
N ILE A 56 -11.36 5.66 6.67
CA ILE A 56 -10.27 5.06 7.41
C ILE A 56 -10.46 5.28 8.92
N ALA A 57 -10.84 6.48 9.36
CA ALA A 57 -11.08 6.79 10.76
C ALA A 57 -12.26 6.00 11.32
N ARG A 58 -13.36 5.88 10.57
CA ARG A 58 -14.54 5.09 10.98
C ARG A 58 -14.20 3.63 11.21
N HIS A 59 -13.28 3.07 10.44
CA HIS A 59 -12.78 1.70 10.59
C HIS A 59 -11.65 1.56 11.63
N GLY A 60 -11.22 2.65 12.27
CA GLY A 60 -10.11 2.64 13.23
C GLY A 60 -8.75 2.36 12.59
N GLY A 61 -8.53 2.82 11.36
CA GLY A 61 -7.31 2.60 10.58
C GLY A 61 -7.43 1.46 9.56
N PHE A 62 -6.30 1.02 9.04
CA PHE A 62 -6.20 -0.07 8.07
C PHE A 62 -4.98 -0.96 8.36
N ASP A 63 -4.96 -2.14 7.79
CA ASP A 63 -3.95 -3.17 8.05
C ASP A 63 -2.95 -3.30 6.89
N VAL A 64 -3.42 -3.02 5.67
CA VAL A 64 -2.65 -3.15 4.44
C VAL A 64 -2.85 -1.92 3.56
N LEU A 65 -1.74 -1.29 3.17
CA LEU A 65 -1.71 -0.28 2.12
C LEU A 65 -1.28 -0.95 0.81
N VAL A 66 -2.02 -0.69 -0.26
CA VAL A 66 -1.68 -1.15 -1.62
C VAL A 66 -1.58 0.05 -2.53
N THR A 67 -0.42 0.28 -3.12
CA THR A 67 -0.21 1.41 -4.03
C THR A 67 0.52 0.98 -5.31
N HIS A 68 0.38 1.74 -6.39
CA HIS A 68 1.25 1.52 -7.54
C HIS A 68 2.66 2.07 -7.27
N ALA A 69 2.77 3.35 -6.95
CA ALA A 69 4.05 3.96 -6.58
C ALA A 69 4.40 3.72 -5.10
N PRO A 70 5.68 3.68 -4.72
CA PRO A 70 6.12 3.56 -3.33
C PRO A 70 5.82 4.80 -2.50
N ALA A 71 6.02 4.69 -1.19
CA ALA A 71 6.09 5.83 -0.28
C ALA A 71 7.47 6.49 -0.39
N ALA A 72 7.52 7.82 -0.30
CA ALA A 72 8.75 8.59 -0.44
C ALA A 72 9.84 8.15 0.57
N GLY A 73 11.05 7.90 0.08
CA GLY A 73 12.18 7.43 0.86
C GLY A 73 12.12 5.96 1.28
N LEU A 74 11.14 5.19 0.80
CA LEU A 74 10.92 3.81 1.20
C LEU A 74 10.82 2.88 -0.01
N GLY A 75 11.96 2.66 -0.66
CA GLY A 75 12.06 1.80 -1.84
C GLY A 75 11.75 2.50 -3.15
N ASP A 76 11.69 3.83 -3.13
CA ASP A 76 11.56 4.66 -4.31
C ASP A 76 12.91 4.96 -4.97
N GLY A 77 12.87 5.48 -6.19
CA GLY A 77 14.04 5.96 -6.93
C GLY A 77 14.32 7.44 -6.68
N THR A 78 15.48 7.88 -7.09
CA THR A 78 15.94 9.28 -6.96
C THR A 78 15.51 10.16 -8.14
N ASP A 79 15.17 9.56 -9.27
CA ASP A 79 14.73 10.28 -10.46
C ASP A 79 13.24 10.67 -10.40
N ALA A 80 12.85 11.63 -11.24
CA ALA A 80 11.52 12.21 -11.22
C ALA A 80 10.37 11.21 -11.51
N PHE A 81 10.67 10.10 -12.20
CA PHE A 81 9.64 9.12 -12.58
C PHE A 81 9.44 8.03 -11.52
N HIS A 82 10.49 7.71 -10.76
CA HIS A 82 10.49 6.64 -9.77
C HIS A 82 10.38 7.13 -8.34
N ARG A 83 10.16 8.43 -8.16
CA ARG A 83 9.96 9.03 -6.84
C ARG A 83 8.63 8.58 -6.23
N GLY A 84 8.66 8.27 -4.94
CA GLY A 84 7.48 7.92 -4.16
C GLY A 84 6.70 9.14 -3.68
N PHE A 85 5.47 8.92 -3.18
CA PHE A 85 4.61 9.97 -2.64
C PHE A 85 4.85 10.19 -1.14
N ILE A 86 4.99 11.45 -0.73
CA ILE A 86 5.05 11.86 0.69
C ILE A 86 3.72 11.53 1.38
N ALA A 87 2.59 11.70 0.70
CA ALA A 87 1.27 11.37 1.23
C ALA A 87 1.18 9.91 1.70
N TYR A 88 1.76 8.96 0.98
CA TYR A 88 1.80 7.57 1.40
C TYR A 88 2.72 7.36 2.59
N ARG A 89 3.84 8.08 2.66
CA ARG A 89 4.73 8.05 3.83
C ARG A 89 3.99 8.52 5.08
N LEU A 90 3.20 9.60 4.99
CA LEU A 90 2.40 10.11 6.11
C LEU A 90 1.32 9.11 6.56
N LEU A 91 0.71 8.35 5.63
CA LEU A 91 -0.20 7.26 5.99
C LEU A 91 0.50 6.16 6.79
N LEU A 92 1.73 5.78 6.40
CA LEU A 92 2.52 4.79 7.12
C LEU A 92 2.89 5.29 8.52
N ASP A 93 3.28 6.55 8.65
CA ASP A 93 3.66 7.17 9.92
C ASP A 93 2.46 7.26 10.89
N GLN A 94 1.29 7.62 10.36
CA GLN A 94 0.08 7.82 11.17
C GLN A 94 -0.59 6.52 11.57
N PHE A 95 -0.78 5.59 10.64
CA PHE A 95 -1.58 4.38 10.86
C PHE A 95 -0.76 3.13 11.14
N ARG A 96 0.52 3.12 10.78
CA ARG A 96 1.45 2.01 11.01
C ARG A 96 0.86 0.66 10.59
N PRO A 97 0.38 0.52 9.32
CA PRO A 97 -0.19 -0.72 8.85
C PRO A 97 0.83 -1.86 8.93
N ALA A 98 0.37 -3.10 8.95
CA ALA A 98 1.27 -4.25 8.96
C ALA A 98 2.06 -4.36 7.65
N PHE A 99 1.40 -4.04 6.53
CA PHE A 99 2.00 -4.15 5.19
C PHE A 99 1.74 -2.91 4.34
N HIS A 100 2.73 -2.63 3.48
CA HIS A 100 2.59 -1.77 2.32
C HIS A 100 3.09 -2.52 1.09
N PHE A 101 2.19 -2.85 0.17
CA PHE A 101 2.54 -3.42 -1.12
C PHE A 101 2.58 -2.32 -2.17
N HIS A 102 3.66 -2.27 -2.95
CA HIS A 102 3.78 -1.35 -4.07
C HIS A 102 4.44 -2.03 -5.27
N GLY A 103 4.32 -1.45 -6.44
CA GLY A 103 5.00 -1.84 -7.67
C GLY A 103 5.94 -0.74 -8.14
N HIS A 104 5.81 -0.39 -9.41
CA HIS A 104 6.48 0.72 -10.09
C HIS A 104 8.00 0.56 -10.22
N GLN A 105 8.70 0.15 -9.18
CA GLN A 105 10.16 -0.06 -9.18
C GLN A 105 10.48 -1.44 -9.75
N HIS A 106 11.09 -1.47 -10.93
CA HIS A 106 11.48 -2.71 -11.58
C HIS A 106 12.80 -3.23 -10.99
N THR A 107 12.77 -4.41 -10.40
CA THR A 107 13.96 -5.02 -9.77
C THR A 107 14.95 -5.61 -10.77
N THR A 108 14.56 -5.72 -12.04
CA THR A 108 15.36 -6.33 -13.12
C THR A 108 16.62 -5.54 -13.44
N TYR A 109 16.64 -4.23 -13.18
CA TYR A 109 17.75 -3.34 -13.54
C TYR A 109 18.71 -3.04 -12.37
N GLY A 110 18.67 -3.85 -11.33
CA GLY A 110 19.63 -3.82 -10.21
C GLY A 110 19.28 -2.80 -9.12
N GLY A 111 19.34 -3.25 -7.88
CA GLY A 111 19.37 -2.39 -6.69
C GLY A 111 18.05 -2.08 -6.00
N ALA A 112 16.91 -2.28 -6.63
CA ALA A 112 15.63 -2.08 -5.93
C ALA A 112 15.43 -3.16 -4.86
N LYS A 113 15.31 -2.74 -3.60
CA LYS A 113 15.03 -3.65 -2.49
C LYS A 113 13.61 -4.20 -2.65
N THR A 114 13.48 -5.52 -2.69
CA THR A 114 12.17 -6.17 -2.74
C THR A 114 11.41 -6.06 -1.43
N ARG A 115 12.11 -5.76 -0.31
CA ARG A 115 11.54 -5.72 1.02
C ARG A 115 12.28 -4.76 1.93
N ILE A 116 11.52 -3.92 2.64
CA ILE A 116 12.01 -2.95 3.63
C ILE A 116 11.17 -3.08 4.90
N LYS A 117 11.81 -3.04 6.05
CA LYS A 117 11.11 -2.87 7.33
C LYS A 117 11.15 -1.40 7.71
N TYR A 118 9.98 -0.82 7.91
CA TYR A 118 9.81 0.55 8.36
C TYR A 118 8.90 0.59 9.58
N ASP A 119 9.45 0.86 10.75
CA ASP A 119 8.77 0.73 12.06
C ASP A 119 8.07 -0.64 12.19
N ASN A 120 6.74 -0.64 12.29
CA ASN A 120 5.95 -1.87 12.37
C ASN A 120 5.49 -2.38 10.99
N THR A 121 5.71 -1.61 9.92
CA THR A 121 5.27 -1.92 8.56
C THR A 121 6.33 -2.71 7.80
N VAL A 122 5.92 -3.77 7.14
CA VAL A 122 6.72 -4.46 6.13
C VAL A 122 6.33 -3.94 4.76
N ILE A 123 7.26 -3.28 4.08
CA ILE A 123 7.07 -2.75 2.74
C ILE A 123 7.60 -3.77 1.74
N ILE A 124 6.78 -4.12 0.76
CA ILE A 124 7.08 -5.14 -0.24
C ILE A 124 6.87 -4.58 -1.63
N ASN A 125 7.95 -4.55 -2.41
CA ASN A 125 7.85 -4.33 -3.85
C ASN A 125 7.33 -5.62 -4.51
N ALA A 126 6.12 -5.56 -5.04
CA ALA A 126 5.42 -6.69 -5.63
C ALA A 126 5.70 -6.86 -7.14
N TYR A 127 6.81 -6.29 -7.66
CA TYR A 127 7.20 -6.49 -9.04
C TYR A 127 7.30 -7.98 -9.39
N GLY A 128 6.65 -8.38 -10.49
CA GLY A 128 6.41 -9.79 -10.81
C GLY A 128 5.22 -10.32 -10.00
N TYR A 129 5.46 -11.13 -9.00
CA TYR A 129 4.45 -11.53 -8.03
C TYR A 129 5.06 -11.88 -6.68
N GLN A 130 4.25 -11.72 -5.62
CA GLN A 130 4.60 -12.09 -4.25
C GLN A 130 3.44 -12.86 -3.63
N ILE A 131 3.73 -13.94 -2.93
CA ILE A 131 2.74 -14.66 -2.14
C ILE A 131 3.00 -14.35 -0.67
N VAL A 132 1.99 -13.79 0.01
CA VAL A 132 2.07 -13.41 1.42
C VAL A 132 0.89 -14.02 2.16
N ASP A 133 1.16 -14.90 3.10
CA ASP A 133 0.15 -15.43 4.01
C ASP A 133 -0.04 -14.44 5.15
N ILE A 134 -1.26 -13.92 5.32
CA ILE A 134 -1.61 -12.98 6.38
C ILE A 134 -2.51 -13.70 7.38
N THR A 135 -2.02 -13.89 8.61
CA THR A 135 -2.84 -14.40 9.72
C THR A 135 -3.42 -13.22 10.49
N VAL A 136 -4.74 -13.14 10.56
CA VAL A 136 -5.45 -12.11 11.31
C VAL A 136 -5.65 -12.62 12.73
N PRO A 137 -5.12 -11.92 13.76
CA PRO A 137 -5.42 -12.29 15.14
C PRO A 137 -6.90 -12.03 15.45
N GLU A 138 -7.50 -12.89 16.27
CA GLU A 138 -8.88 -12.72 16.74
C GLU A 138 -9.07 -11.33 17.37
N ARG A 139 -9.99 -10.54 16.83
CA ARG A 139 -10.38 -9.25 17.42
C ARG A 139 -11.32 -9.52 18.57
N LYS A 140 -10.90 -9.22 19.81
CA LYS A 140 -11.81 -9.21 20.94
C LYS A 140 -12.84 -8.06 20.77
N PRO A 141 -14.15 -8.34 20.82
CA PRO A 141 -15.16 -7.29 20.75
C PRO A 141 -14.98 -6.29 21.90
N GLY A 142 -15.02 -5.00 21.63
CA GLY A 142 -15.16 -3.94 22.65
C GLY A 142 -13.91 -3.16 23.04
N ARG A 143 -12.76 -3.32 22.39
CA ARG A 143 -11.63 -2.42 22.59
C ARG A 143 -11.25 -1.72 21.28
N THR A 144 -11.55 -0.43 21.20
CA THR A 144 -10.92 0.53 20.28
C THR A 144 -9.49 0.77 20.79
N SER A 145 -8.69 -0.27 20.86
CA SER A 145 -7.27 -0.11 21.14
C SER A 145 -6.54 -0.28 19.84
N TYR A 146 -5.61 0.60 19.57
CA TYR A 146 -4.50 0.37 18.64
C TYR A 146 -3.77 -0.91 19.08
N ILE A 147 -4.38 -2.06 18.78
CA ILE A 147 -3.84 -3.35 19.14
C ILE A 147 -2.64 -3.53 18.24
N LYS A 148 -1.49 -3.64 18.87
CA LYS A 148 -0.25 -4.11 18.28
C LYS A 148 -0.52 -5.53 17.77
N MET A 149 -1.10 -5.63 16.57
CA MET A 149 -1.40 -6.90 15.94
C MET A 149 -0.06 -7.52 15.53
N ARG A 150 0.31 -8.62 16.15
CA ARG A 150 1.39 -9.47 15.64
C ARG A 150 0.80 -10.27 14.49
N TYR A 151 1.16 -9.89 13.27
CA TYR A 151 0.92 -10.72 12.10
C TYR A 151 2.05 -11.74 12.01
N GLU A 152 1.70 -13.01 12.06
CA GLU A 152 2.59 -14.05 11.58
C GLU A 152 2.45 -14.13 10.07
N TRP A 153 3.54 -14.00 9.36
CA TRP A 153 3.52 -13.98 7.90
C TRP A 153 4.70 -14.79 7.35
N ARG A 154 4.44 -15.42 6.22
CA ARG A 154 5.46 -16.11 5.41
C ARG A 154 5.40 -15.53 3.99
N VAL A 155 6.52 -15.01 3.52
CA VAL A 155 6.69 -14.69 2.10
C VAL A 155 7.28 -15.92 1.44
N ARG A 156 6.56 -16.45 0.46
CA ARG A 156 7.06 -17.52 -0.40
C ARG A 156 7.60 -16.87 -1.67
N ASN A 157 8.91 -16.89 -1.85
CA ASN A 157 9.50 -16.48 -3.11
C ASN A 157 9.16 -17.56 -4.14
N GLY A 158 8.33 -17.20 -5.11
CA GLY A 158 8.14 -18.02 -6.31
C GLY A 158 9.47 -18.09 -7.07
N ARG A 159 10.10 -19.26 -7.12
CA ARG A 159 11.18 -19.50 -8.06
C ARG A 159 10.55 -19.57 -9.46
N LYS A 160 11.19 -18.84 -10.42
CA LYS A 160 10.92 -19.03 -11.86
C LYS A 160 11.27 -20.43 -12.25
#